data_547ffb9db75831cc34c93b334d50e702
#
_entry.id   547ffb9db75831cc34c93b334d50e702
#
_cell.length_a   1.000
_cell.length_b   1.000
_cell.length_c   1.000
_cell.angle_alpha   90.00
_cell.angle_beta   90.00
_cell.angle_gamma   90.00
#
_symmetry.space_group_name_H-M   'P 1'
#
loop_
_entity.id
_entity.type
_entity.pdbx_description
1 polymer ?
#
loop_
_entity_poly.entity_id
_entity_poly.type
_entity_poly.pdbx_seq_one_letter_code
_entity_poly.pdbx_strand_id
1 'polypeptide(L)'
;MYINARRKNFWLILGFVIFWNSGFIGAEFGLPYAGPFTLLFWRYLALSLLLAFYLFLKRDLRWIGWRYARSFMLVGVLAHGVWLTSVLISIDYGVPAGIVALVVALQPLATGALSGSVVGEPTPLTRWIGLIVGFVGVAIPVVTRVDFSNAEDIIAWFIPLLAVVAITIASLIERKIDVKKDYPRIPIDLSLFYQSIATAIAVAIPALFWEELDTQWNGVFISAMIWLILGVSLGAYAIMWLLVERLDATRVASLFYLGPPVTMLMAWIAFGDRVAMVDIVGLLVVFAGVIIAYLKPHSSIQNN
;
A
#
# COMPACT_ATOMS: atom_id res chain seq x y z
N MET A 1 3.53 -19.79 -29.06
CA MET A 1 3.18 -18.43 -28.66
C MET A 1 2.66 -18.36 -27.21
N TYR A 2 1.81 -19.24 -26.73
CA TYR A 2 1.23 -19.30 -25.38
C TYR A 2 2.25 -19.51 -24.24
N ILE A 3 3.28 -20.32 -24.42
CA ILE A 3 4.32 -20.62 -23.42
C ILE A 3 5.13 -19.36 -23.10
N ASN A 4 5.45 -18.54 -24.09
CA ASN A 4 6.19 -17.29 -23.92
C ASN A 4 5.38 -16.21 -23.15
N ALA A 5 4.07 -16.13 -23.35
CA ALA A 5 3.21 -15.20 -22.63
C ALA A 5 3.08 -15.58 -21.16
N ARG A 6 2.91 -16.87 -20.85
CA ARG A 6 2.82 -17.39 -19.47
C ARG A 6 4.13 -17.16 -18.70
N ARG A 7 5.27 -17.36 -19.34
CA ARG A 7 6.60 -17.13 -18.77
C ARG A 7 6.85 -15.63 -18.51
N LYS A 8 6.45 -14.75 -19.44
CA LYS A 8 6.55 -13.29 -19.24
C LYS A 8 5.70 -12.81 -18.06
N ASN A 9 4.46 -13.30 -17.96
CA ASN A 9 3.60 -12.93 -16.84
C ASN A 9 4.14 -13.42 -15.49
N PHE A 10 4.74 -14.59 -15.42
CA PHE A 10 5.39 -15.09 -14.21
C PHE A 10 6.50 -14.14 -13.73
N TRP A 11 7.40 -13.70 -14.61
CA TRP A 11 8.47 -12.78 -14.24
C TRP A 11 7.96 -11.39 -13.84
N LEU A 12 6.89 -10.92 -14.48
CA LEU A 12 6.25 -9.66 -14.08
C LEU A 12 5.59 -9.78 -12.69
N ILE A 13 4.91 -10.89 -12.40
CA ILE A 13 4.33 -11.16 -11.10
C ILE A 13 5.42 -11.22 -10.03
N LEU A 14 6.47 -11.98 -10.26
CA LEU A 14 7.60 -12.09 -9.34
C LEU A 14 8.26 -10.73 -9.10
N GLY A 15 8.54 -9.99 -10.18
CA GLY A 15 9.09 -8.64 -10.11
C GLY A 15 8.20 -7.70 -9.31
N PHE A 16 6.89 -7.68 -9.60
CA PHE A 16 5.95 -6.87 -8.85
C PHE A 16 5.98 -7.18 -7.35
N VAL A 17 5.85 -8.45 -6.99
CA VAL A 17 5.83 -8.88 -5.59
C VAL A 17 7.12 -8.51 -4.87
N ILE A 18 8.28 -8.69 -5.51
CA ILE A 18 9.58 -8.33 -4.94
C ILE A 18 9.71 -6.81 -4.80
N PHE A 19 9.51 -6.06 -5.88
CA PHE A 19 9.69 -4.60 -5.87
C PHE A 19 8.72 -3.91 -4.91
N TRP A 20 7.45 -4.33 -4.92
CA TRP A 20 6.45 -3.74 -4.03
C TRP A 20 6.79 -3.95 -2.55
N ASN A 21 7.09 -5.19 -2.17
CA ASN A 21 7.34 -5.53 -0.76
C ASN A 21 8.72 -5.07 -0.27
N SER A 22 9.70 -4.93 -1.15
CA SER A 22 10.99 -4.33 -0.81
C SER A 22 10.87 -2.85 -0.37
N GLY A 23 9.71 -2.23 -0.58
CA GLY A 23 9.42 -0.90 -0.05
C GLY A 23 9.43 -0.82 1.47
N PHE A 24 8.98 -1.86 2.16
CA PHE A 24 9.07 -1.96 3.62
C PHE A 24 10.53 -2.02 4.08
N ILE A 25 11.32 -2.86 3.42
CA ILE A 25 12.74 -3.05 3.72
C ILE A 25 13.55 -1.79 3.44
N GLY A 26 13.34 -1.16 2.27
CA GLY A 26 14.00 0.10 1.91
C GLY A 26 13.65 1.24 2.85
N ALA A 27 12.42 1.28 3.36
CA ALA A 27 12.01 2.25 4.36
C ALA A 27 12.70 2.01 5.71
N GLU A 28 12.76 0.78 6.18
CA GLU A 28 13.44 0.40 7.43
C GLU A 28 14.94 0.70 7.39
N PHE A 29 15.62 0.56 6.23
CA PHE A 29 16.99 1.03 6.05
C PHE A 29 17.13 2.56 6.09
N GLY A 30 16.08 3.31 5.74
CA GLY A 30 16.11 4.77 5.72
C GLY A 30 15.79 5.41 7.07
N LEU A 31 14.92 4.78 7.88
CA LEU A 31 14.40 5.33 9.15
C LEU A 31 15.48 5.72 10.17
N PRO A 32 16.61 5.00 10.35
CA PRO A 32 17.66 5.40 11.27
C PRO A 32 18.33 6.75 10.93
N TYR A 33 18.11 7.28 9.72
CA TYR A 33 18.76 8.48 9.18
C TYR A 33 17.82 9.64 8.95
N ALA A 34 16.51 9.42 8.99
CA ALA A 34 15.49 10.45 8.87
C ALA A 34 14.18 9.91 9.42
N GLY A 35 13.49 10.70 10.22
CA GLY A 35 12.19 10.30 10.76
C GLY A 35 11.15 9.99 9.68
N PRO A 36 10.04 9.34 10.05
CA PRO A 36 9.01 8.87 9.11
C PRO A 36 8.48 9.96 8.16
N PHE A 37 8.19 11.14 8.67
CA PHE A 37 7.67 12.26 7.87
C PHE A 37 8.74 12.85 6.97
N THR A 38 9.97 13.01 7.47
CA THR A 38 11.11 13.55 6.73
C THR A 38 11.52 12.63 5.58
N LEU A 39 11.57 11.33 5.82
CA LEU A 39 11.83 10.33 4.79
C LEU A 39 10.77 10.38 3.68
N LEU A 40 9.49 10.47 4.04
CA LEU A 40 8.41 10.59 3.06
C LEU A 40 8.45 11.94 2.34
N PHE A 41 8.77 13.02 3.03
CA PHE A 41 8.92 14.34 2.41
C PHE A 41 9.96 14.29 1.29
N TRP A 42 11.20 13.84 1.57
CA TRP A 42 12.25 13.74 0.57
C TRP A 42 11.87 12.80 -0.58
N ARG A 43 11.26 11.65 -0.27
CA ARG A 43 10.81 10.69 -1.27
C ARG A 43 9.80 11.31 -2.23
N TYR A 44 8.74 11.94 -1.71
CA TYR A 44 7.67 12.48 -2.54
C TYR A 44 8.01 13.81 -3.19
N LEU A 45 8.86 14.62 -2.57
CA LEU A 45 9.44 15.80 -3.22
C LEU A 45 10.27 15.41 -4.45
N ALA A 46 11.20 14.46 -4.29
CA ALA A 46 12.02 13.99 -5.40
C ALA A 46 11.18 13.33 -6.50
N LEU A 47 10.19 12.47 -6.11
CA LEU A 47 9.29 11.84 -7.07
C LEU A 47 8.46 12.87 -7.83
N SER A 48 7.92 13.90 -7.15
CA SER A 48 7.14 14.95 -7.81
C SER A 48 8.00 15.78 -8.80
N LEU A 49 9.25 16.07 -8.45
CA LEU A 49 10.17 16.77 -9.35
C LEU A 49 10.54 15.90 -10.57
N LEU A 50 10.80 14.62 -10.38
CA LEU A 50 11.07 13.68 -11.47
C LEU A 50 9.87 13.57 -12.42
N LEU A 51 8.65 13.42 -11.86
CA LEU A 51 7.44 13.34 -12.66
C LEU A 51 7.12 14.67 -13.36
N ALA A 52 7.35 15.82 -12.70
CA ALA A 52 7.20 17.13 -13.31
C ALA A 52 8.14 17.28 -14.52
N PHE A 53 9.42 16.91 -14.35
CA PHE A 53 10.41 16.94 -15.42
C PHE A 53 10.05 16.01 -16.59
N TYR A 54 9.64 14.77 -16.28
CA TYR A 54 9.19 13.81 -17.28
C TYR A 54 7.96 14.32 -18.07
N LEU A 55 6.93 14.83 -17.35
CA LEU A 55 5.73 15.37 -17.97
C LEU A 55 6.00 16.64 -18.77
N PHE A 56 6.97 17.47 -18.33
CA PHE A 56 7.43 18.64 -19.09
C PHE A 56 8.06 18.22 -20.42
N LEU A 57 8.97 17.24 -20.42
CA LEU A 57 9.56 16.71 -21.65
C LEU A 57 8.51 16.08 -22.58
N LYS A 58 7.52 15.39 -22.02
CA LYS A 58 6.40 14.80 -22.76
C LYS A 58 5.39 15.83 -23.25
N ARG A 59 5.49 17.09 -22.81
CA ARG A 59 4.55 18.20 -23.07
C ARG A 59 3.12 17.90 -22.57
N ASP A 60 3.00 17.14 -21.48
CA ASP A 60 1.73 16.77 -20.86
C ASP A 60 1.59 17.31 -19.41
N LEU A 61 2.53 18.15 -18.96
CA LEU A 61 2.41 18.87 -17.68
C LEU A 61 1.37 19.95 -17.82
N ARG A 62 0.17 19.70 -17.31
CA ARG A 62 -0.98 20.59 -17.45
C ARG A 62 -1.82 20.64 -16.18
N TRP A 63 -2.44 21.77 -15.95
CA TRP A 63 -3.42 21.94 -14.89
C TRP A 63 -4.79 21.36 -15.33
N ILE A 64 -5.32 20.43 -14.53
CA ILE A 64 -6.59 19.74 -14.83
C ILE A 64 -7.81 20.40 -14.17
N GLY A 65 -7.60 21.50 -13.44
CA GLY A 65 -8.64 22.22 -12.70
C GLY A 65 -8.93 21.65 -11.32
N TRP A 66 -9.27 22.52 -10.35
CA TRP A 66 -9.52 22.13 -8.95
C TRP A 66 -10.56 21.04 -8.77
N ARG A 67 -11.60 21.04 -9.60
CA ARG A 67 -12.68 20.03 -9.54
C ARG A 67 -12.14 18.60 -9.59
N TYR A 68 -11.11 18.37 -10.42
CA TYR A 68 -10.51 17.05 -10.62
C TYR A 68 -9.24 16.86 -9.78
N ALA A 69 -8.38 17.86 -9.75
CA ALA A 69 -7.10 17.81 -9.02
C ALA A 69 -7.27 17.44 -7.55
N ARG A 70 -8.25 18.03 -6.86
CA ARG A 70 -8.53 17.76 -5.44
C ARG A 70 -8.77 16.27 -5.13
N SER A 71 -9.40 15.54 -6.05
CA SER A 71 -9.69 14.13 -5.84
C SER A 71 -8.39 13.29 -5.91
N PHE A 72 -7.54 13.56 -6.90
CA PHE A 72 -6.23 12.90 -7.01
C PHE A 72 -5.29 13.30 -5.87
N MET A 73 -5.29 14.58 -5.50
CA MET A 73 -4.52 15.07 -4.35
C MET A 73 -4.96 14.38 -3.04
N LEU A 74 -6.28 14.25 -2.81
CA LEU A 74 -6.81 13.56 -1.64
C LEU A 74 -6.41 12.08 -1.63
N VAL A 75 -6.51 11.40 -2.78
CA VAL A 75 -6.00 10.02 -2.91
C VAL A 75 -4.52 9.96 -2.55
N GLY A 76 -3.69 10.89 -3.04
CA GLY A 76 -2.28 10.96 -2.70
C GLY A 76 -2.03 11.10 -1.20
N VAL A 77 -2.70 12.07 -0.57
CA VAL A 77 -2.57 12.28 0.89
C VAL A 77 -2.98 11.03 1.68
N LEU A 78 -4.04 10.34 1.28
CA LEU A 78 -4.50 9.13 1.96
C LEU A 78 -3.62 7.92 1.65
N ALA A 79 -3.37 7.63 0.35
CA ALA A 79 -2.69 6.41 -0.09
C ALA A 79 -1.17 6.47 0.07
N HIS A 80 -0.58 7.65 0.09
CA HIS A 80 0.87 7.82 0.20
C HIS A 80 1.25 8.59 1.46
N GLY A 81 0.48 9.60 1.86
CA GLY A 81 0.72 10.34 3.10
C GLY A 81 0.34 9.51 4.32
N VAL A 82 -0.94 9.40 4.64
CA VAL A 82 -1.42 8.75 5.87
C VAL A 82 -1.05 7.27 5.92
N TRP A 83 -1.24 6.54 4.81
CA TRP A 83 -0.91 5.11 4.76
C TRP A 83 0.56 4.84 5.05
N LEU A 84 1.49 5.45 4.29
CA LEU A 84 2.92 5.21 4.49
C LEU A 84 3.43 5.75 5.81
N THR A 85 2.97 6.94 6.25
CA THR A 85 3.35 7.46 7.56
C THR A 85 2.98 6.49 8.68
N SER A 86 1.76 5.94 8.65
CA SER A 86 1.32 4.97 9.66
C SER A 86 2.18 3.70 9.65
N VAL A 87 2.57 3.22 8.46
CA VAL A 87 3.49 2.09 8.29
C VAL A 87 4.87 2.41 8.85
N LEU A 88 5.42 3.56 8.47
CA LEU A 88 6.77 3.97 8.87
C LEU A 88 6.90 4.24 10.37
N ILE A 89 5.92 4.91 10.99
CA ILE A 89 5.90 5.11 12.43
C ILE A 89 5.89 3.76 13.16
N SER A 90 5.08 2.80 12.71
CA SER A 90 5.04 1.46 13.33
C SER A 90 6.40 0.77 13.27
N ILE A 91 7.09 0.82 12.12
CA ILE A 91 8.43 0.23 11.96
C ILE A 91 9.46 0.98 12.79
N ASP A 92 9.42 2.30 12.82
CA ASP A 92 10.33 3.16 13.58
C ASP A 92 10.26 2.89 15.08
N TYR A 93 9.05 2.57 15.58
CA TYR A 93 8.84 2.13 16.97
C TYR A 93 9.15 0.63 17.19
N GLY A 94 9.75 -0.06 16.22
CA GLY A 94 10.28 -1.43 16.37
C GLY A 94 9.29 -2.55 16.08
N VAL A 95 8.13 -2.28 15.49
CA VAL A 95 7.23 -3.35 15.02
C VAL A 95 7.82 -3.97 13.76
N PRO A 96 8.04 -5.29 13.71
CA PRO A 96 8.64 -5.95 12.56
C PRO A 96 7.87 -5.66 11.25
N ALA A 97 8.59 -5.30 10.18
CA ALA A 97 7.99 -4.93 8.88
C ALA A 97 7.04 -6.00 8.34
N GLY A 98 7.32 -7.28 8.59
CA GLY A 98 6.44 -8.40 8.21
C GLY A 98 5.08 -8.38 8.91
N ILE A 99 5.02 -7.94 10.17
CA ILE A 99 3.77 -7.79 10.92
C ILE A 99 2.99 -6.57 10.42
N VAL A 100 3.68 -5.47 10.19
CA VAL A 100 3.04 -4.28 9.60
C VAL A 100 2.44 -4.61 8.23
N ALA A 101 3.17 -5.37 7.38
CA ALA A 101 2.65 -5.87 6.12
C ALA A 101 1.43 -6.78 6.29
N LEU A 102 1.40 -7.62 7.35
CA LEU A 102 0.26 -8.48 7.67
C LEU A 102 -0.99 -7.66 8.03
N VAL A 103 -0.84 -6.59 8.83
CA VAL A 103 -1.95 -5.68 9.15
C VAL A 103 -2.47 -5.00 7.87
N VAL A 104 -1.57 -4.48 7.06
CA VAL A 104 -1.91 -3.79 5.80
C VAL A 104 -2.59 -4.74 4.79
N ALA A 105 -2.33 -6.04 4.85
CA ALA A 105 -3.01 -7.03 4.00
C ALA A 105 -4.53 -7.14 4.24
N LEU A 106 -5.07 -6.51 5.28
CA LEU A 106 -6.52 -6.33 5.45
C LEU A 106 -7.14 -5.37 4.42
N GLN A 107 -6.34 -4.49 3.79
CA GLN A 107 -6.84 -3.46 2.87
C GLN A 107 -7.67 -4.02 1.72
N PRO A 108 -7.27 -5.05 0.97
CA PRO A 108 -8.11 -5.56 -0.11
C PRO A 108 -9.43 -6.20 0.40
N LEU A 109 -9.42 -6.81 1.59
CA LEU A 109 -10.63 -7.34 2.24
C LEU A 109 -11.58 -6.20 2.60
N ALA A 110 -11.06 -5.15 3.25
CA ALA A 110 -11.83 -3.97 3.63
C ALA A 110 -12.40 -3.25 2.40
N THR A 111 -11.57 -3.02 1.38
CA THR A 111 -12.01 -2.42 0.11
C THR A 111 -13.08 -3.28 -0.57
N GLY A 112 -12.91 -4.60 -0.60
CA GLY A 112 -13.88 -5.54 -1.16
C GLY A 112 -15.22 -5.54 -0.42
N ALA A 113 -15.20 -5.50 0.91
CA ALA A 113 -16.40 -5.43 1.74
C ALA A 113 -17.17 -4.12 1.58
N LEU A 114 -16.45 -2.99 1.46
CA LEU A 114 -17.03 -1.65 1.37
C LEU A 114 -17.33 -1.18 -0.06
N SER A 115 -16.81 -1.88 -1.08
CA SER A 115 -16.96 -1.46 -2.48
C SER A 115 -18.42 -1.34 -2.95
N GLY A 116 -19.30 -2.18 -2.45
CA GLY A 116 -20.73 -2.16 -2.79
C GLY A 116 -21.42 -0.85 -2.43
N SER A 117 -21.02 -0.20 -1.33
CA SER A 117 -21.57 1.10 -0.90
C SER A 117 -21.23 2.24 -1.89
N VAL A 118 -20.16 2.10 -2.68
CA VAL A 118 -19.72 3.09 -3.67
C VAL A 118 -20.41 2.89 -5.02
N VAL A 119 -20.65 1.64 -5.40
CA VAL A 119 -21.23 1.26 -6.72
C VAL A 119 -22.74 1.09 -6.63
N GLY A 120 -23.31 1.05 -5.40
CA GLY A 120 -24.74 0.84 -5.18
C GLY A 120 -25.17 -0.63 -5.32
N GLU A 121 -24.22 -1.57 -5.30
CA GLU A 121 -24.48 -3.00 -5.39
C GLU A 121 -24.43 -3.66 -4.01
N PRO A 122 -25.27 -4.67 -3.75
CA PRO A 122 -25.22 -5.41 -2.49
C PRO A 122 -23.88 -6.14 -2.35
N THR A 123 -23.20 -5.96 -1.22
CA THR A 123 -21.97 -6.69 -0.91
C THR A 123 -22.29 -8.07 -0.35
N PRO A 124 -21.81 -9.16 -0.94
CA PRO A 124 -22.03 -10.51 -0.43
C PRO A 124 -21.56 -10.66 1.02
N LEU A 125 -22.32 -11.38 1.84
CA LEU A 125 -21.99 -11.63 3.25
C LEU A 125 -20.61 -12.30 3.41
N THR A 126 -20.20 -13.12 2.45
CA THR A 126 -18.88 -13.77 2.44
C THR A 126 -17.72 -12.77 2.50
N ARG A 127 -17.86 -11.57 1.91
CA ARG A 127 -16.81 -10.52 1.99
C ARG A 127 -16.68 -9.97 3.41
N TRP A 128 -17.81 -9.78 4.12
CA TRP A 128 -17.80 -9.33 5.51
C TRP A 128 -17.24 -10.39 6.45
N ILE A 129 -17.65 -11.66 6.27
CA ILE A 129 -17.09 -12.79 7.04
C ILE A 129 -15.59 -12.89 6.78
N GLY A 130 -15.14 -12.80 5.52
CA GLY A 130 -13.73 -12.83 5.17
C GLY A 130 -12.93 -11.69 5.82
N LEU A 131 -13.51 -10.48 5.88
CA LEU A 131 -12.87 -9.34 6.56
C LEU A 131 -12.74 -9.58 8.07
N ILE A 132 -13.80 -10.10 8.73
CA ILE A 132 -13.76 -10.41 10.15
C ILE A 132 -12.72 -11.50 10.45
N VAL A 133 -12.70 -12.58 9.67
CA VAL A 133 -11.70 -13.65 9.83
C VAL A 133 -10.29 -13.11 9.59
N GLY A 134 -10.08 -12.27 8.57
CA GLY A 134 -8.81 -11.63 8.33
C GLY A 134 -8.37 -10.74 9.50
N PHE A 135 -9.29 -9.97 10.07
CA PHE A 135 -9.01 -9.14 11.25
C PHE A 135 -8.60 -10.00 12.46
N VAL A 136 -9.28 -11.11 12.71
CA VAL A 136 -8.90 -12.09 13.76
C VAL A 136 -7.47 -12.60 13.49
N GLY A 137 -7.15 -12.93 12.24
CA GLY A 137 -5.81 -13.39 11.86
C GLY A 137 -4.71 -12.37 12.17
N VAL A 138 -4.96 -11.09 11.92
CA VAL A 138 -4.04 -10.01 12.28
C VAL A 138 -3.98 -9.79 13.80
N ALA A 139 -5.10 -9.89 14.50
CA ALA A 139 -5.15 -9.69 15.94
C ALA A 139 -4.28 -10.71 16.71
N ILE A 140 -4.15 -11.95 16.21
CA ILE A 140 -3.37 -13.01 16.87
C ILE A 140 -1.93 -12.57 17.17
N PRO A 141 -1.07 -12.21 16.19
CA PRO A 141 0.30 -11.80 16.47
C PRO A 141 0.40 -10.44 17.18
N VAL A 142 -0.55 -9.52 16.92
CA VAL A 142 -0.55 -8.19 17.55
C VAL A 142 -0.80 -8.29 19.04
N VAL A 143 -1.91 -8.91 19.46
CA VAL A 143 -2.31 -9.00 20.88
C VAL A 143 -1.32 -9.80 21.72
N THR A 144 -0.62 -10.77 21.13
CA THR A 144 0.38 -11.57 21.85
C THR A 144 1.70 -10.85 22.09
N ARG A 145 1.95 -9.73 21.40
CA ARG A 145 3.24 -9.00 21.47
C ARG A 145 3.14 -7.61 22.04
N VAL A 146 1.96 -6.97 21.95
CA VAL A 146 1.77 -5.61 22.44
C VAL A 146 1.86 -5.56 23.97
N ASP A 147 2.63 -4.61 24.48
CA ASP A 147 2.60 -4.26 25.90
C ASP A 147 1.51 -3.22 26.17
N PHE A 148 0.37 -3.69 26.66
CA PHE A 148 -0.78 -2.82 26.98
C PHE A 148 -0.54 -1.86 28.16
N SER A 149 0.56 -1.98 28.89
CA SER A 149 0.96 -1.02 29.92
C SER A 149 1.72 0.18 29.37
N ASN A 150 2.25 0.06 28.13
CA ASN A 150 3.01 1.11 27.46
C ASN A 150 2.17 1.75 26.32
N ALA A 151 1.87 3.05 26.46
CA ALA A 151 1.08 3.78 25.47
C ALA A 151 1.78 3.89 24.09
N GLU A 152 3.12 4.01 24.07
CA GLU A 152 3.88 4.08 22.82
C GLU A 152 3.81 2.75 22.07
N ASP A 153 3.92 1.63 22.78
CA ASP A 153 3.80 0.30 22.21
C ASP A 153 2.38 0.07 21.63
N ILE A 154 1.34 0.46 22.38
CA ILE A 154 -0.03 0.40 21.86
C ILE A 154 -0.16 1.19 20.55
N ILE A 155 0.36 2.42 20.49
CA ILE A 155 0.32 3.24 19.27
C ILE A 155 1.06 2.53 18.15
N ALA A 156 2.28 2.05 18.38
CA ALA A 156 3.11 1.39 17.39
C ALA A 156 2.41 0.20 16.73
N TRP A 157 1.75 -0.65 17.54
CA TRP A 157 1.10 -1.87 17.06
C TRP A 157 -0.27 -1.63 16.41
N PHE A 158 -0.98 -0.57 16.78
CA PHE A 158 -2.32 -0.30 16.25
C PHE A 158 -2.38 0.77 15.17
N ILE A 159 -1.37 1.66 15.07
CA ILE A 159 -1.35 2.70 14.03
C ILE A 159 -1.41 2.16 12.59
N PRO A 160 -0.92 0.94 12.23
CA PRO A 160 -1.10 0.38 10.90
C PRO A 160 -2.57 0.14 10.50
N LEU A 161 -3.51 0.06 11.46
CA LEU A 161 -4.94 0.03 11.16
C LEU A 161 -5.42 1.34 10.52
N LEU A 162 -4.82 2.49 10.90
CA LEU A 162 -5.07 3.75 10.22
C LEU A 162 -4.61 3.71 8.76
N ALA A 163 -3.49 3.01 8.49
CA ALA A 163 -3.06 2.76 7.12
C ALA A 163 -4.14 1.99 6.33
N VAL A 164 -4.72 0.93 6.90
CA VAL A 164 -5.80 0.15 6.25
C VAL A 164 -7.02 1.03 5.95
N VAL A 165 -7.42 1.88 6.89
CA VAL A 165 -8.55 2.81 6.69
C VAL A 165 -8.24 3.81 5.58
N ALA A 166 -7.08 4.46 5.63
CA ALA A 166 -6.68 5.49 4.68
C ALA A 166 -6.62 4.96 3.24
N ILE A 167 -5.94 3.83 3.03
CA ILE A 167 -5.82 3.23 1.69
C ILE A 167 -7.15 2.66 1.19
N THR A 168 -8.00 2.17 2.08
CA THR A 168 -9.35 1.72 1.73
C THR A 168 -10.18 2.89 1.21
N ILE A 169 -10.18 4.03 1.94
CA ILE A 169 -10.90 5.24 1.51
C ILE A 169 -10.34 5.74 0.17
N ALA A 170 -9.01 5.80 0.02
CA ALA A 170 -8.36 6.19 -1.24
C ALA A 170 -8.82 5.32 -2.41
N SER A 171 -8.79 3.99 -2.24
CA SER A 171 -9.23 3.02 -3.27
C SER A 171 -10.71 3.19 -3.63
N LEU A 172 -11.58 3.49 -2.66
CA LEU A 172 -12.99 3.74 -2.89
C LEU A 172 -13.21 5.07 -3.65
N ILE A 173 -12.40 6.12 -3.37
CA ILE A 173 -12.42 7.37 -4.11
C ILE A 173 -11.98 7.14 -5.55
N GLU A 174 -10.88 6.43 -5.79
CA GLU A 174 -10.41 6.08 -7.14
C GLU A 174 -11.50 5.34 -7.92
N ARG A 175 -12.09 4.32 -7.33
CA ARG A 175 -13.18 3.57 -7.95
C ARG A 175 -14.39 4.47 -8.28
N LYS A 176 -14.71 5.44 -7.41
CA LYS A 176 -15.78 6.41 -7.67
C LYS A 176 -15.44 7.35 -8.83
N ILE A 177 -14.17 7.70 -8.99
CA ILE A 177 -13.68 8.50 -10.12
C ILE A 177 -13.84 7.70 -11.42
N ASP A 178 -13.41 6.44 -11.44
CA ASP A 178 -13.41 5.57 -12.63
C ASP A 178 -14.82 5.30 -13.18
N VAL A 179 -15.83 5.17 -12.30
CA VAL A 179 -17.22 4.93 -12.72
C VAL A 179 -17.96 6.22 -13.14
N LYS A 180 -17.43 7.41 -12.82
CA LYS A 180 -18.04 8.67 -13.20
C LYS A 180 -17.75 9.04 -14.65
N LYS A 181 -18.79 9.09 -15.48
CA LYS A 181 -18.69 9.48 -16.90
C LYS A 181 -18.19 10.91 -17.11
N ASP A 182 -18.41 11.80 -16.14
CA ASP A 182 -18.06 13.24 -16.22
C ASP A 182 -16.60 13.53 -15.84
N TYR A 183 -15.82 12.50 -15.41
CA TYR A 183 -14.41 12.68 -15.12
C TYR A 183 -13.56 12.43 -16.36
N PRO A 184 -12.66 13.36 -16.71
CA PRO A 184 -11.73 13.14 -17.80
C PRO A 184 -10.80 11.98 -17.46
N ARG A 185 -10.49 11.14 -18.43
CA ARG A 185 -9.44 10.13 -18.29
C ARG A 185 -8.10 10.84 -18.21
N ILE A 186 -7.50 10.81 -17.04
CA ILE A 186 -6.21 11.43 -16.76
C ILE A 186 -5.13 10.34 -16.86
N PRO A 187 -4.05 10.59 -17.62
CA PRO A 187 -2.92 9.67 -17.66
C PRO A 187 -2.36 9.39 -16.26
N ILE A 188 -1.90 8.17 -16.04
CA ILE A 188 -1.47 7.69 -14.73
C ILE A 188 -0.29 8.49 -14.20
N ASP A 189 0.67 8.82 -15.07
CA ASP A 189 1.83 9.63 -14.76
C ASP A 189 1.43 11.03 -14.25
N LEU A 190 0.42 11.65 -14.87
CA LEU A 190 -0.12 12.93 -14.41
C LEU A 190 -0.91 12.77 -13.09
N SER A 191 -1.68 11.69 -12.93
CA SER A 191 -2.36 11.37 -11.68
C SER A 191 -1.34 11.18 -10.54
N LEU A 192 -0.29 10.40 -10.77
CA LEU A 192 0.76 10.15 -9.79
C LEU A 192 1.53 11.44 -9.43
N PHE A 193 1.71 12.36 -10.39
CA PHE A 193 2.28 13.68 -10.12
C PHE A 193 1.43 14.47 -9.11
N TYR A 194 0.09 14.57 -9.34
CA TYR A 194 -0.80 15.26 -8.40
C TYR A 194 -0.83 14.58 -7.02
N GLN A 195 -0.83 13.26 -6.97
CA GLN A 195 -0.75 12.50 -5.74
C GLN A 195 0.56 12.79 -4.99
N SER A 196 1.68 12.75 -5.70
CA SER A 196 3.02 12.93 -5.12
C SER A 196 3.23 14.33 -4.55
N ILE A 197 2.85 15.38 -5.30
CA ILE A 197 3.01 16.76 -4.82
C ILE A 197 2.11 17.04 -3.61
N ALA A 198 0.87 16.54 -3.62
CA ALA A 198 -0.03 16.71 -2.47
C ALA A 198 0.48 15.97 -1.24
N THR A 199 1.04 14.76 -1.41
CA THR A 199 1.69 14.01 -0.35
C THR A 199 2.88 14.77 0.22
N ALA A 200 3.80 15.25 -0.65
CA ALA A 200 4.96 16.02 -0.21
C ALA A 200 4.55 17.25 0.62
N ILE A 201 3.55 18.00 0.17
CA ILE A 201 3.02 19.17 0.90
C ILE A 201 2.41 18.76 2.25
N ALA A 202 1.61 17.69 2.28
CA ALA A 202 0.95 17.24 3.49
C ALA A 202 1.93 16.77 4.57
N VAL A 203 2.96 15.99 4.17
CA VAL A 203 3.97 15.48 5.12
C VAL A 203 5.05 16.52 5.44
N ALA A 204 5.18 17.60 4.64
CA ALA A 204 6.13 18.68 4.92
C ALA A 204 5.86 19.37 6.26
N ILE A 205 4.59 19.52 6.65
CA ILE A 205 4.22 20.16 7.90
C ILE A 205 4.80 19.40 9.10
N PRO A 206 4.45 18.10 9.32
CA PRO A 206 5.03 17.36 10.43
C PRO A 206 6.55 17.13 10.28
N ALA A 207 7.08 16.98 9.08
CA ALA A 207 8.51 16.85 8.84
C ALA A 207 9.30 18.11 9.31
N LEU A 208 8.74 19.30 9.08
CA LEU A 208 9.35 20.57 9.50
C LEU A 208 9.20 20.82 11.00
N PHE A 209 7.99 20.58 11.56
CA PHE A 209 7.68 21.03 12.93
C PHE A 209 8.00 19.98 14.00
N TRP A 210 7.99 18.68 13.66
CA TRP A 210 8.22 17.60 14.62
C TRP A 210 9.57 16.93 14.44
N GLU A 211 10.09 16.88 13.20
CA GLU A 211 11.35 16.21 12.88
C GLU A 211 12.43 17.19 12.38
N GLU A 212 12.11 18.49 12.27
CA GLU A 212 13.05 19.58 11.87
C GLU A 212 13.77 19.28 10.54
N LEU A 213 13.23 18.36 9.72
CA LEU A 213 13.86 17.82 8.51
C LEU A 213 15.24 17.19 8.79
N ASP A 214 15.50 16.78 10.04
CA ASP A 214 16.77 16.15 10.38
C ASP A 214 17.03 14.94 9.49
N THR A 215 18.16 14.97 8.80
CA THR A 215 18.50 13.98 7.79
C THR A 215 19.99 13.73 7.76
N GLN A 216 20.40 12.53 8.05
CA GLN A 216 21.78 12.11 7.91
C GLN A 216 22.03 11.59 6.49
N TRP A 217 22.51 12.48 5.61
CA TRP A 217 22.82 12.18 4.21
C TRP A 217 24.07 11.29 4.08
N ASN A 218 23.91 10.00 4.21
CA ASN A 218 24.97 9.02 4.01
C ASN A 218 24.62 8.05 2.87
N GLY A 219 25.57 7.18 2.52
CA GLY A 219 25.39 6.24 1.40
C GLY A 219 24.24 5.28 1.57
N VAL A 220 23.90 4.87 2.80
CA VAL A 220 22.76 3.96 3.09
C VAL A 220 21.45 4.68 2.84
N PHE A 221 21.27 5.89 3.41
CA PHE A 221 20.06 6.67 3.21
C PHE A 221 19.83 7.01 1.72
N ILE A 222 20.87 7.49 1.04
CA ILE A 222 20.78 7.82 -0.39
C ILE A 222 20.40 6.58 -1.21
N SER A 223 21.00 5.42 -0.94
CA SER A 223 20.69 4.17 -1.62
C SER A 223 19.24 3.73 -1.36
N ALA A 224 18.78 3.82 -0.10
CA ALA A 224 17.40 3.54 0.28
C ALA A 224 16.44 4.48 -0.46
N MET A 225 16.72 5.78 -0.51
CA MET A 225 15.90 6.76 -1.22
C MET A 225 15.84 6.51 -2.72
N ILE A 226 16.98 6.23 -3.38
CA ILE A 226 17.01 5.87 -4.80
C ILE A 226 16.16 4.64 -5.04
N TRP A 227 16.28 3.60 -4.21
CA TRP A 227 15.48 2.38 -4.31
C TRP A 227 13.99 2.66 -4.12
N LEU A 228 13.61 3.40 -3.09
CA LEU A 228 12.22 3.76 -2.79
C LEU A 228 11.58 4.58 -3.92
N ILE A 229 12.34 5.46 -4.56
CA ILE A 229 11.84 6.31 -5.65
C ILE A 229 11.79 5.52 -6.96
N LEU A 230 12.93 4.99 -7.42
CA LEU A 230 13.04 4.36 -8.73
C LEU A 230 12.51 2.92 -8.74
N GLY A 231 12.86 2.13 -7.73
CA GLY A 231 12.44 0.73 -7.62
C GLY A 231 10.98 0.59 -7.24
N VAL A 232 10.59 1.23 -6.14
CA VAL A 232 9.24 1.05 -5.57
C VAL A 232 8.23 2.02 -6.19
N SER A 233 8.46 3.33 -6.11
CA SER A 233 7.46 4.31 -6.57
C SER A 233 7.29 4.36 -8.10
N LEU A 234 8.31 4.06 -8.87
CA LEU A 234 8.20 4.02 -10.33
C LEU A 234 8.17 2.59 -10.86
N GLY A 235 9.13 1.75 -10.43
CA GLY A 235 9.29 0.39 -10.96
C GLY A 235 8.13 -0.53 -10.61
N ALA A 236 7.76 -0.63 -9.32
CA ALA A 236 6.65 -1.50 -8.90
C ALA A 236 5.32 -1.03 -9.50
N TYR A 237 5.07 0.29 -9.55
CA TYR A 237 3.86 0.82 -10.20
C TYR A 237 3.85 0.54 -11.70
N ALA A 238 4.96 0.73 -12.42
CA ALA A 238 5.03 0.40 -13.84
C ALA A 238 4.74 -1.09 -14.10
N ILE A 239 5.31 -1.99 -13.28
CA ILE A 239 5.04 -3.42 -13.39
C ILE A 239 3.57 -3.73 -13.06
N MET A 240 3.00 -3.10 -12.05
CA MET A 240 1.59 -3.25 -11.68
C MET A 240 0.67 -2.90 -12.86
N TRP A 241 0.93 -1.79 -13.55
CA TRP A 241 0.14 -1.38 -14.72
C TRP A 241 0.27 -2.37 -15.89
N LEU A 242 1.49 -2.85 -16.15
CA LEU A 242 1.69 -3.91 -17.15
C LEU A 242 0.94 -5.20 -16.79
N LEU A 243 0.79 -5.49 -15.50
CA LEU A 243 0.00 -6.63 -15.04
C LEU A 243 -1.50 -6.37 -15.18
N VAL A 244 -2.00 -5.18 -14.87
CA VAL A 244 -3.42 -4.81 -15.03
C VAL A 244 -3.85 -4.86 -16.50
N GLU A 245 -2.96 -4.48 -17.44
CA GLU A 245 -3.23 -4.60 -18.87
C GLU A 245 -3.27 -6.06 -19.37
N ARG A 246 -2.57 -6.99 -18.71
CA ARG A 246 -2.42 -8.38 -19.14
C ARG A 246 -3.29 -9.38 -18.37
N LEU A 247 -3.60 -9.04 -17.14
CA LEU A 247 -4.40 -9.85 -16.23
C LEU A 247 -5.65 -9.05 -15.86
N ASP A 248 -6.67 -9.74 -15.37
CA ASP A 248 -7.81 -9.04 -14.77
C ASP A 248 -7.44 -8.37 -13.44
N ALA A 249 -8.12 -7.27 -13.10
CA ALA A 249 -7.85 -6.49 -11.88
C ALA A 249 -7.94 -7.33 -10.59
N THR A 250 -8.81 -8.35 -10.56
CA THR A 250 -8.97 -9.25 -9.41
C THR A 250 -7.71 -10.09 -9.19
N ARG A 251 -7.08 -10.58 -10.27
CA ARG A 251 -5.83 -11.33 -10.17
C ARG A 251 -4.68 -10.45 -9.70
N VAL A 252 -4.59 -9.21 -10.19
CA VAL A 252 -3.56 -8.26 -9.72
C VAL A 252 -3.78 -7.95 -8.24
N ALA A 253 -5.03 -7.68 -7.82
CA ALA A 253 -5.36 -7.46 -6.42
C ALA A 253 -4.99 -8.66 -5.52
N SER A 254 -5.12 -9.89 -6.01
CA SER A 254 -4.73 -11.08 -5.23
C SER A 254 -3.23 -11.19 -4.97
N LEU A 255 -2.38 -10.53 -5.77
CA LEU A 255 -0.93 -10.54 -5.57
C LEU A 255 -0.51 -9.79 -4.29
N PHE A 256 -1.31 -8.82 -3.83
CA PHE A 256 -1.04 -8.12 -2.58
C PHE A 256 -1.08 -9.03 -1.35
N TYR A 257 -1.82 -10.15 -1.41
CA TYR A 257 -1.82 -11.14 -0.33
C TYR A 257 -0.52 -11.93 -0.21
N LEU A 258 0.35 -11.90 -1.21
CA LEU A 258 1.71 -12.42 -1.11
C LEU A 258 2.65 -11.44 -0.35
N GLY A 259 2.17 -10.23 -0.06
CA GLY A 259 2.94 -9.21 0.65
C GLY A 259 3.49 -9.69 1.98
N PRO A 260 2.66 -10.08 2.96
CA PRO A 260 3.14 -10.45 4.29
C PRO A 260 4.22 -11.54 4.29
N PRO A 261 4.04 -12.71 3.65
CA PRO A 261 5.06 -13.75 3.67
C PRO A 261 6.37 -13.31 2.98
N VAL A 262 6.27 -12.52 1.91
CA VAL A 262 7.45 -12.02 1.19
C VAL A 262 8.17 -10.94 2.02
N THR A 263 7.43 -10.02 2.65
CA THR A 263 8.03 -9.02 3.54
C THR A 263 8.67 -9.66 4.76
N MET A 264 8.02 -10.67 5.40
CA MET A 264 8.60 -11.43 6.51
C MET A 264 9.92 -12.11 6.10
N LEU A 265 9.95 -12.74 4.92
CA LEU A 265 11.16 -13.37 4.40
C LEU A 265 12.26 -12.34 4.14
N MET A 266 11.92 -11.20 3.54
CA MET A 266 12.89 -10.13 3.27
C MET A 266 13.43 -9.50 4.56
N ALA A 267 12.56 -9.23 5.55
CA ALA A 267 12.96 -8.70 6.86
C ALA A 267 13.84 -9.68 7.63
N TRP A 268 13.53 -10.98 7.57
CA TRP A 268 14.40 -12.00 8.14
C TRP A 268 15.80 -12.00 7.49
N ILE A 269 15.89 -11.88 6.18
CA ILE A 269 17.17 -11.84 5.44
C ILE A 269 17.94 -10.55 5.73
N ALA A 270 17.26 -9.41 5.76
CA ALA A 270 17.89 -8.09 5.85
C ALA A 270 18.25 -7.69 7.29
N PHE A 271 17.38 -8.01 8.26
CA PHE A 271 17.47 -7.53 9.64
C PHE A 271 17.56 -8.66 10.67
N GLY A 272 17.35 -9.92 10.25
CA GLY A 272 17.35 -11.07 11.16
C GLY A 272 16.03 -11.21 11.94
N ASP A 273 14.97 -10.58 11.52
CA ASP A 273 13.64 -10.64 12.14
C ASP A 273 13.15 -12.08 12.26
N ARG A 274 12.84 -12.50 13.49
CA ARG A 274 12.37 -13.87 13.74
C ARG A 274 10.88 -13.98 13.49
N VAL A 275 10.49 -14.81 12.53
CA VAL A 275 9.10 -15.20 12.32
C VAL A 275 8.70 -16.22 13.39
N ALA A 276 7.80 -15.86 14.28
CA ALA A 276 7.29 -16.76 15.31
C ALA A 276 6.12 -17.62 14.77
N MET A 277 5.84 -18.74 15.45
CA MET A 277 4.69 -19.58 15.08
C MET A 277 3.36 -18.83 15.11
N VAL A 278 3.22 -17.87 16.01
CA VAL A 278 2.03 -17.01 16.11
C VAL A 278 1.82 -16.16 14.84
N ASP A 279 2.89 -15.73 14.19
CA ASP A 279 2.84 -14.96 12.94
C ASP A 279 2.34 -15.84 11.78
N ILE A 280 2.83 -17.09 11.74
CA ILE A 280 2.41 -18.08 10.75
C ILE A 280 0.93 -18.42 10.94
N VAL A 281 0.48 -18.62 12.18
CA VAL A 281 -0.93 -18.87 12.48
C VAL A 281 -1.78 -17.66 12.04
N GLY A 282 -1.40 -16.44 12.41
CA GLY A 282 -2.07 -15.22 11.98
C GLY A 282 -2.17 -15.11 10.46
N LEU A 283 -1.07 -15.36 9.75
CA LEU A 283 -1.01 -15.37 8.29
C LEU A 283 -1.96 -16.40 7.68
N LEU A 284 -2.00 -17.62 8.20
CA LEU A 284 -2.91 -18.68 7.71
C LEU A 284 -4.38 -18.30 7.92
N VAL A 285 -4.72 -17.68 9.04
CA VAL A 285 -6.08 -17.20 9.32
C VAL A 285 -6.45 -16.04 8.37
N VAL A 286 -5.53 -15.12 8.08
CA VAL A 286 -5.75 -14.07 7.05
C VAL A 286 -6.01 -14.71 5.69
N PHE A 287 -5.23 -15.71 5.27
CA PHE A 287 -5.47 -16.42 4.01
C PHE A 287 -6.83 -17.13 4.00
N ALA A 288 -7.27 -17.73 5.10
CA ALA A 288 -8.60 -18.30 5.21
C ALA A 288 -9.69 -17.23 5.02
N GLY A 289 -9.52 -16.05 5.62
CA GLY A 289 -10.40 -14.89 5.42
C GLY A 289 -10.48 -14.46 3.95
N VAL A 290 -9.34 -14.42 3.26
CA VAL A 290 -9.27 -14.14 1.81
C VAL A 290 -10.05 -15.18 1.02
N ILE A 291 -9.83 -16.46 1.25
CA ILE A 291 -10.55 -17.55 0.57
C ILE A 291 -12.05 -17.39 0.77
N ILE A 292 -12.51 -17.18 2.00
CA ILE A 292 -13.92 -16.96 2.32
C ILE A 292 -14.52 -15.77 1.57
N ALA A 293 -13.79 -14.63 1.52
CA ALA A 293 -14.24 -13.43 0.84
C ALA A 293 -14.47 -13.62 -0.67
N TYR A 294 -13.72 -14.55 -1.29
CA TYR A 294 -13.81 -14.87 -2.72
C TYR A 294 -14.70 -16.07 -3.05
N LEU A 295 -15.26 -16.77 -2.04
CA LEU A 295 -16.25 -17.82 -2.29
C LEU A 295 -17.49 -17.19 -2.95
N LYS A 296 -17.90 -17.76 -4.09
CA LYS A 296 -19.15 -17.38 -4.74
C LYS A 296 -20.31 -17.72 -3.79
N PRO A 297 -21.27 -16.81 -3.56
CA PRO A 297 -22.49 -17.18 -2.87
C PRO A 297 -23.10 -18.37 -3.61
N HIS A 298 -23.47 -19.42 -2.89
CA HIS A 298 -24.30 -20.47 -3.45
C HIS A 298 -25.57 -19.79 -3.96
N SER A 299 -25.74 -19.70 -5.28
CA SER A 299 -27.03 -19.34 -5.85
C SER A 299 -28.00 -20.41 -5.37
N SER A 300 -28.84 -20.07 -4.40
CA SER A 300 -30.05 -20.85 -4.14
C SER A 300 -30.72 -20.99 -5.51
N ILE A 301 -30.73 -22.21 -6.02
CA ILE A 301 -31.51 -22.60 -7.17
C ILE A 301 -32.94 -22.11 -6.87
N GLN A 302 -33.35 -21.03 -7.52
CA GLN A 302 -34.76 -20.71 -7.60
C GLN A 302 -35.38 -21.83 -8.47
N ASN A 303 -35.84 -22.88 -7.79
CA ASN A 303 -36.87 -23.75 -8.34
C ASN A 303 -38.16 -22.90 -8.40
N ASN A 304 -38.53 -22.49 -9.58
CA ASN A 304 -39.91 -22.23 -10.01
C ASN A 304 -40.11 -22.84 -11.39
#